data_51bd1d1019cb90d3059489d3d68d8084
#
_entry.id   51bd1d1019cb90d3059489d3d68d8084
#
_cell.length_a   1.000
_cell.length_b   1.000
_cell.length_c   1.000
_cell.angle_alpha   90.00
_cell.angle_beta   90.00
_cell.angle_gamma   90.00
#
_symmetry.space_group_name_H-M   'P 1'
#
loop_
_entity.id
_entity.type
_entity.pdbx_description
1 polymer ?
#
loop_
_entity_poly.entity_id
_entity_poly.type
_entity_poly.pdbx_seq_one_letter_code
_entity_poly.pdbx_strand_id
1 'polypeptide(L)'
;MNKSDQVQTYLKQQSGLFGRELFLKDIESFKKSFNSYRGNKKSVNKISQLYKSISIHKKESLGGSSNQFVFGVGDPNADLMLIGEAPGEKEDIKGEPFVGRSGKLLNRILAAIDINRNEGVFITNVLKSR
;
A
#
# COMPACT_ATOMS: atom_id res chain seq x y z
N MET A 1 -6.66 -16.10 22.91
CA MET A 1 -6.86 -14.78 22.28
C MET A 1 -6.87 -14.99 20.78
N ASN A 2 -7.98 -14.71 20.11
CA ASN A 2 -8.07 -14.93 18.65
C ASN A 2 -7.29 -13.84 17.89
N LYS A 3 -7.05 -14.03 16.59
CA LYS A 3 -6.31 -13.06 15.74
C LYS A 3 -6.96 -11.66 15.76
N SER A 4 -8.29 -11.60 15.83
CA SER A 4 -9.06 -10.35 15.89
C SER A 4 -8.73 -9.54 17.16
N ASP A 5 -8.63 -10.22 18.31
CA ASP A 5 -8.32 -9.57 19.60
C ASP A 5 -6.89 -9.03 19.65
N GLN A 6 -5.94 -9.74 19.01
CA GLN A 6 -4.55 -9.29 18.89
C GLN A 6 -4.46 -8.01 18.05
N VAL A 7 -5.21 -7.94 16.94
CA VAL A 7 -5.26 -6.77 16.06
C VAL A 7 -5.90 -5.58 16.79
N GLN A 8 -7.01 -5.80 17.49
CA GLN A 8 -7.65 -4.73 18.25
C GLN A 8 -6.75 -4.20 19.38
N THR A 9 -6.02 -5.09 20.08
CA THR A 9 -5.07 -4.69 21.10
C THR A 9 -3.91 -3.89 20.50
N TYR A 10 -3.36 -4.34 19.37
CA TYR A 10 -2.29 -3.62 18.67
C TYR A 10 -2.76 -2.25 18.17
N LEU A 11 -3.93 -2.15 17.55
CA LEU A 11 -4.52 -0.89 17.09
C LEU A 11 -4.79 0.06 18.27
N LYS A 12 -5.29 -0.43 19.40
CA LYS A 12 -5.46 0.36 20.63
C LYS A 12 -4.13 0.91 21.15
N GLN A 13 -3.06 0.13 21.13
CA GLN A 13 -1.72 0.58 21.52
C GLN A 13 -1.19 1.65 20.56
N GLN A 14 -1.43 1.52 19.27
CA GLN A 14 -1.03 2.53 18.28
C GLN A 14 -1.86 3.81 18.37
N SER A 15 -3.11 3.76 18.84
CA SER A 15 -3.95 4.95 19.03
C SER A 15 -3.40 5.93 20.06
N GLY A 16 -2.73 5.41 21.08
CA GLY A 16 -2.04 6.24 22.06
C GLY A 16 -0.85 7.02 21.47
N LEU A 17 -0.26 6.52 20.37
CA LEU A 17 0.90 7.12 19.73
C LEU A 17 0.54 8.10 18.60
N PHE A 18 -0.58 7.90 17.88
CA PHE A 18 -0.93 8.62 16.66
C PHE A 18 -2.29 9.35 16.69
N GLY A 19 -2.98 9.37 17.84
CA GLY A 19 -4.30 10.02 17.97
C GLY A 19 -5.49 9.11 17.61
N ARG A 20 -6.69 9.52 18.05
CA ARG A 20 -7.90 8.67 18.04
C ARG A 20 -8.59 8.54 16.67
N GLU A 21 -8.19 9.26 15.65
CA GLU A 21 -8.96 9.39 14.40
C GLU A 21 -8.69 8.27 13.37
N LEU A 22 -7.72 7.39 13.62
CA LEU A 22 -7.34 6.30 12.70
C LEU A 22 -8.07 4.97 12.95
N PHE A 23 -9.23 5.01 13.63
CA PHE A 23 -9.94 3.78 14.00
C PHE A 23 -11.12 3.47 13.08
N LEU A 24 -10.99 2.38 12.36
CA LEU A 24 -12.14 1.63 11.86
C LEU A 24 -12.94 1.12 13.08
N LYS A 25 -14.08 1.75 13.36
CA LYS A 25 -14.97 1.38 14.49
C LYS A 25 -15.47 -0.06 14.39
N ASP A 26 -15.42 -0.63 13.19
CA ASP A 26 -15.95 -1.95 12.92
C ASP A 26 -15.16 -2.62 11.76
N ILE A 27 -14.19 -3.46 12.14
CA ILE A 27 -13.36 -4.23 11.20
C ILE A 27 -14.22 -5.21 10.37
N GLU A 28 -15.29 -5.75 10.95
CA GLU A 28 -16.16 -6.69 10.25
C GLU A 28 -17.01 -6.00 9.18
N SER A 29 -17.51 -4.79 9.45
CA SER A 29 -18.21 -4.01 8.43
C SER A 29 -17.28 -3.56 7.30
N PHE A 30 -16.02 -3.22 7.63
CA PHE A 30 -15.00 -2.92 6.65
C PHE A 30 -14.69 -4.15 5.76
N LYS A 31 -14.44 -5.31 6.36
CA LYS A 31 -14.23 -6.57 5.62
C LYS A 31 -15.41 -6.90 4.72
N LYS A 32 -16.64 -6.75 5.22
CA LYS A 32 -17.87 -7.01 4.45
C LYS A 32 -18.00 -6.05 3.26
N SER A 33 -17.77 -4.77 3.46
CA SER A 33 -17.76 -3.76 2.40
C SER A 33 -16.65 -4.04 1.38
N PHE A 34 -15.44 -4.35 1.84
CA PHE A 34 -14.30 -4.67 1.01
C PHE A 34 -14.55 -5.92 0.14
N ASN A 35 -15.11 -6.99 0.72
CA ASN A 35 -15.41 -8.22 -0.01
C ASN A 35 -16.59 -8.08 -0.99
N SER A 36 -17.54 -7.16 -0.73
CA SER A 36 -18.68 -6.90 -1.64
C SER A 36 -18.30 -6.08 -2.87
N TYR A 37 -17.15 -5.38 -2.85
CA TYR A 37 -16.71 -4.41 -3.86
C TYR A 37 -15.73 -4.98 -4.89
N ARG A 38 -15.86 -6.23 -5.28
CA ARG A 38 -15.02 -6.81 -6.36
C ARG A 38 -15.42 -6.23 -7.71
N GLY A 39 -14.81 -5.08 -8.01
CA GLY A 39 -15.13 -4.28 -9.19
C GLY A 39 -14.53 -4.76 -10.52
N ASN A 40 -14.98 -4.12 -11.57
CA ASN A 40 -14.83 -4.38 -13.00
C ASN A 40 -13.37 -4.32 -13.52
N LYS A 41 -12.95 -5.33 -14.30
CA LYS A 41 -11.60 -5.55 -14.89
C LYS A 41 -11.07 -4.52 -15.90
N LYS A 42 -11.58 -3.30 -15.99
CA LYS A 42 -11.18 -2.31 -17.03
C LYS A 42 -9.90 -1.51 -16.74
N SER A 43 -9.29 -1.62 -15.56
CA SER A 43 -8.21 -0.71 -15.12
C SER A 43 -6.79 -1.12 -15.53
N VAL A 44 -6.52 -2.40 -15.82
CA VAL A 44 -5.16 -2.91 -16.06
C VAL A 44 -4.46 -2.18 -17.23
N ASN A 45 -5.17 -1.96 -18.33
CA ASN A 45 -4.61 -1.27 -19.51
C ASN A 45 -4.30 0.21 -19.21
N LYS A 46 -5.13 0.88 -18.41
CA LYS A 46 -4.92 2.28 -18.03
C LYS A 46 -3.70 2.47 -17.14
N ILE A 47 -3.49 1.59 -16.17
CA ILE A 47 -2.31 1.63 -15.29
C ILE A 47 -1.03 1.35 -16.06
N SER A 48 -1.04 0.40 -17.00
CA SER A 48 0.11 0.12 -17.85
C SER A 48 0.46 1.31 -18.77
N GLN A 49 -0.54 2.01 -19.28
CA GLN A 49 -0.35 3.23 -20.08
C GLN A 49 0.20 4.36 -19.22
N LEU A 50 -0.35 4.55 -18.01
CA LEU A 50 0.14 5.54 -17.03
C LEU A 50 1.60 5.27 -16.64
N TYR A 51 1.95 4.01 -16.34
CA TYR A 51 3.33 3.62 -16.07
C TYR A 51 4.27 4.02 -17.20
N LYS A 52 3.91 3.71 -18.45
CA LYS A 52 4.72 4.06 -19.62
C LYS A 52 4.89 5.58 -19.76
N SER A 53 3.82 6.35 -19.62
CA SER A 53 3.88 7.81 -19.76
C SER A 53 4.72 8.47 -18.66
N ILE A 54 4.62 8.01 -17.40
CA ILE A 54 5.36 8.59 -16.28
C ILE A 54 6.83 8.11 -16.28
N SER A 55 7.10 6.87 -16.67
CA SER A 55 8.46 6.33 -16.70
C SER A 55 9.40 7.02 -17.71
N ILE A 56 8.85 7.70 -18.70
CA ILE A 56 9.61 8.53 -19.65
C ILE A 56 10.28 9.70 -18.92
N HIS A 57 9.64 10.26 -17.90
CA HIS A 57 10.17 11.37 -17.10
C HIS A 57 11.17 10.93 -16.00
N LYS A 58 11.55 9.67 -15.99
CA LYS A 58 12.48 9.07 -15.00
C LYS A 58 13.83 9.79 -14.92
N LYS A 59 14.29 10.44 -15.99
CA LYS A 59 15.57 11.15 -16.04
C LYS A 59 15.55 12.55 -15.40
N GLU A 60 14.38 13.08 -15.09
CA GLU A 60 14.20 14.45 -14.55
C GLU A 60 13.90 14.45 -13.05
N SER A 61 14.14 13.33 -12.34
CA SER A 61 13.83 13.25 -10.92
C SER A 61 14.71 14.18 -10.07
N LEU A 62 14.07 14.84 -9.14
CA LEU A 62 14.59 15.74 -8.14
C LEU A 62 15.70 15.12 -7.28
N GLY A 63 16.94 15.09 -7.78
CA GLY A 63 18.09 14.64 -7.01
C GLY A 63 18.69 13.32 -7.48
N GLY A 64 19.73 13.40 -8.23
CA GLY A 64 20.49 12.40 -8.98
C GLY A 64 21.04 11.16 -8.27
N SER A 65 20.46 10.67 -7.19
CA SER A 65 20.93 9.47 -6.47
C SER A 65 19.95 8.29 -6.45
N SER A 66 18.79 8.41 -7.09
CA SER A 66 17.81 7.32 -7.16
C SER A 66 18.22 6.26 -8.18
N ASN A 67 18.20 4.98 -7.77
CA ASN A 67 18.53 3.85 -8.63
C ASN A 67 17.36 3.42 -9.50
N GLN A 68 16.14 3.46 -8.96
CA GLN A 68 14.96 2.91 -9.62
C GLN A 68 13.72 3.80 -9.50
N PHE A 69 12.86 3.68 -10.51
CA PHE A 69 11.52 4.23 -10.51
C PHE A 69 10.55 3.26 -9.81
N VAL A 70 10.09 3.60 -8.63
CA VAL A 70 9.20 2.80 -7.80
C VAL A 70 7.76 3.20 -8.06
N PHE A 71 7.12 2.56 -9.03
CA PHE A 71 5.76 2.93 -9.45
C PHE A 71 4.69 2.53 -8.44
N GLY A 72 4.60 1.24 -8.15
CA GLY A 72 3.59 0.62 -7.30
C GLY A 72 3.49 -0.87 -7.56
N VAL A 73 2.84 -1.59 -6.66
CA VAL A 73 2.61 -3.04 -6.73
C VAL A 73 1.22 -3.41 -6.22
N GLY A 74 0.75 -4.58 -6.59
CA GLY A 74 -0.54 -5.14 -6.17
C GLY A 74 -1.56 -5.17 -7.29
N ASP A 75 -2.83 -5.33 -6.93
CA ASP A 75 -3.93 -5.42 -7.89
C ASP A 75 -4.34 -4.03 -8.40
N PRO A 76 -4.18 -3.73 -9.70
CA PRO A 76 -4.60 -2.46 -10.27
C PRO A 76 -6.12 -2.25 -10.28
N ASN A 77 -6.90 -3.28 -9.98
CA ASN A 77 -8.35 -3.20 -9.83
C ASN A 77 -8.80 -3.28 -8.36
N ALA A 78 -7.86 -3.22 -7.41
CA ALA A 78 -8.17 -3.24 -6.00
C ALA A 78 -9.02 -2.03 -5.60
N ASP A 79 -9.98 -2.27 -4.69
CA ASP A 79 -10.80 -1.22 -4.10
C ASP A 79 -10.05 -0.43 -3.02
N LEU A 80 -8.93 -0.97 -2.53
CA LEU A 80 -8.05 -0.33 -1.55
C LEU A 80 -6.73 0.07 -2.21
N MET A 81 -6.41 1.36 -2.10
CA MET A 81 -5.10 1.90 -2.46
C MET A 81 -4.39 2.44 -1.22
N LEU A 82 -3.14 2.02 -1.02
CA LEU A 82 -2.27 2.52 0.04
C LEU A 82 -1.20 3.40 -0.57
N ILE A 83 -1.12 4.64 -0.09
CA ILE A 83 -0.22 5.65 -0.64
C ILE A 83 0.72 6.13 0.47
N GLY A 84 2.02 5.88 0.31
CA GLY A 84 3.07 6.46 1.13
C GLY A 84 3.61 7.75 0.54
N GLU A 85 4.59 8.36 1.21
CA GLU A 85 5.22 9.60 0.76
C GLU A 85 6.25 9.34 -0.35
N ALA A 86 7.29 8.55 -0.05
CA ALA A 86 8.43 8.30 -0.92
C ALA A 86 9.03 6.92 -0.70
N PRO A 87 9.77 6.39 -1.70
CA PRO A 87 10.57 5.17 -1.53
C PRO A 87 11.71 5.39 -0.54
N GLY A 88 11.93 4.41 0.34
CA GLY A 88 13.14 4.32 1.14
C GLY A 88 14.29 3.66 0.38
N GLU A 89 15.44 3.49 1.03
CA GLU A 89 16.62 2.89 0.43
C GLU A 89 16.38 1.47 -0.13
N LYS A 90 15.69 0.62 0.63
CA LYS A 90 15.37 -0.75 0.20
C LYS A 90 14.39 -0.80 -0.96
N GLU A 91 13.45 0.11 -0.96
CA GLU A 91 12.48 0.30 -2.03
C GLU A 91 13.17 0.77 -3.32
N ASP A 92 14.13 1.71 -3.20
CA ASP A 92 14.90 2.22 -4.32
C ASP A 92 15.83 1.14 -4.92
N ILE A 93 16.40 0.26 -4.09
CA ILE A 93 17.22 -0.88 -4.54
C ILE A 93 16.35 -1.92 -5.24
N LYS A 94 15.18 -2.25 -4.67
CA LYS A 94 14.32 -3.34 -5.18
C LYS A 94 13.37 -2.91 -6.31
N GLY A 95 13.06 -1.61 -6.42
CA GLY A 95 12.07 -1.08 -7.37
C GLY A 95 10.61 -1.32 -6.97
N GLU A 96 10.35 -1.71 -5.72
CA GLU A 96 9.02 -1.98 -5.18
C GLU A 96 8.75 -1.14 -3.93
N PRO A 97 7.54 -0.58 -3.74
CA PRO A 97 7.19 0.18 -2.54
C PRO A 97 7.00 -0.74 -1.33
N PHE A 98 7.29 -0.24 -0.14
CA PHE A 98 7.03 -0.92 1.12
C PHE A 98 7.65 -2.32 1.23
N VAL A 99 8.95 -2.45 0.96
CA VAL A 99 9.73 -3.70 1.10
C VAL A 99 10.66 -3.67 2.32
N GLY A 100 10.91 -2.51 2.90
CA GLY A 100 11.72 -2.32 4.08
C GLY A 100 11.00 -2.69 5.39
N ARG A 101 11.45 -2.10 6.50
CA ARG A 101 10.89 -2.38 7.84
C ARG A 101 9.42 -1.98 7.95
N SER A 102 9.04 -0.80 7.43
CA SER A 102 7.65 -0.35 7.35
C SER A 102 6.79 -1.27 6.49
N GLY A 103 7.33 -1.77 5.37
CA GLY A 103 6.64 -2.73 4.51
C GLY A 103 6.37 -4.07 5.19
N LYS A 104 7.30 -4.56 6.02
CA LYS A 104 7.07 -5.76 6.84
C LYS A 104 5.94 -5.56 7.86
N LEU A 105 5.85 -4.37 8.43
CA LEU A 105 4.74 -4.01 9.33
C LEU A 105 3.43 -3.95 8.56
N LEU A 106 3.40 -3.26 7.41
CA LEU A 106 2.23 -3.19 6.54
C LEU A 106 1.72 -4.58 6.15
N ASN A 107 2.61 -5.50 5.77
CA ASN A 107 2.22 -6.87 5.43
C ASN A 107 1.54 -7.59 6.60
N ARG A 108 2.02 -7.38 7.83
CA ARG A 108 1.38 -7.95 9.04
C ARG A 108 0.01 -7.34 9.30
N ILE A 109 -0.15 -6.04 9.08
CA ILE A 109 -1.44 -5.35 9.21
C ILE A 109 -2.43 -5.91 8.19
N LEU A 110 -2.05 -6.00 6.92
CA LEU A 110 -2.90 -6.54 5.86
C LEU A 110 -3.29 -8.00 6.14
N ALA A 111 -2.32 -8.84 6.52
CA ALA A 111 -2.58 -10.23 6.89
C ALA A 111 -3.54 -10.37 8.08
N ALA A 112 -3.49 -9.44 9.04
CA ALA A 112 -4.36 -9.46 10.21
C ALA A 112 -5.83 -9.15 9.88
N ILE A 113 -6.10 -8.52 8.76
CA ILE A 113 -7.45 -8.23 8.24
C ILE A 113 -7.79 -9.09 7.01
N ASP A 114 -7.05 -10.19 6.80
CA ASP A 114 -7.23 -11.15 5.71
C ASP A 114 -7.14 -10.54 4.30
N ILE A 115 -6.34 -9.49 4.13
CA ILE A 115 -6.04 -8.89 2.84
C ILE A 115 -4.68 -9.40 2.34
N ASN A 116 -4.66 -9.96 1.13
CA ASN A 116 -3.43 -10.32 0.45
C ASN A 116 -2.83 -9.07 -0.22
N ARG A 117 -1.55 -8.77 0.07
CA ARG A 117 -0.81 -7.65 -0.54
C ARG A 117 -0.88 -7.63 -2.08
N ASN A 118 -0.97 -8.79 -2.72
CA ASN A 118 -0.89 -8.90 -4.18
C ASN A 118 -2.26 -8.95 -4.87
N GLU A 119 -3.34 -9.14 -4.13
CA GLU A 119 -4.66 -9.43 -4.71
C GLU A 119 -5.78 -8.48 -4.26
N GLY A 120 -5.62 -7.83 -3.12
CA GLY A 120 -6.68 -7.06 -2.50
C GLY A 120 -6.34 -5.58 -2.33
N VAL A 121 -5.14 -5.16 -2.74
CA VAL A 121 -4.66 -3.81 -2.51
C VAL A 121 -3.70 -3.38 -3.61
N PHE A 122 -3.70 -2.08 -3.95
CA PHE A 122 -2.66 -1.44 -4.73
C PHE A 122 -1.81 -0.54 -3.83
N ILE A 123 -0.49 -0.74 -3.82
CA ILE A 123 0.43 -0.04 -2.92
C ILE A 123 1.38 0.82 -3.73
N THR A 124 1.50 2.09 -3.37
CA THR A 124 2.35 3.05 -4.08
C THR A 124 2.85 4.16 -3.15
N ASN A 125 3.61 5.10 -3.68
CA ASN A 125 3.99 6.36 -3.03
C ASN A 125 3.60 7.56 -3.90
N VAL A 126 3.53 8.74 -3.31
CA VAL A 126 3.38 10.01 -4.05
C VAL A 126 4.60 10.22 -4.94
N LEU A 127 5.79 10.24 -4.33
CA LEU A 127 7.06 10.31 -5.05
C LEU A 127 7.43 8.92 -5.59
N LYS A 128 7.98 8.88 -6.82
CA LYS A 128 8.33 7.61 -7.49
C LYS A 128 9.81 7.30 -7.43
N SER A 129 10.60 8.20 -6.88
CA SER A 129 12.03 8.06 -6.64
C SER A 129 12.38 8.58 -5.26
N ARG A 130 13.51 8.13 -4.73
CA ARG A 130 14.06 8.59 -3.46
C ARG A 130 14.66 9.99 -3.60
#